data_a3c0f28a2d69656777b9e41bfeaffc47
#
_entry.id   a3c0f28a2d69656777b9e41bfeaffc47
#
_cell.length_a   1.000
_cell.length_b   1.000
_cell.length_c   1.000
_cell.angle_alpha   90.00
_cell.angle_beta   90.00
_cell.angle_gamma   90.00
#
_symmetry.space_group_name_H-M   'P 1'
#
loop_
_entity.id
_entity.type
_entity.pdbx_description
1 polymer ?
#
loop_
_entity_poly.entity_id
_entity_poly.type
_entity_poly.pdbx_seq_one_letter_code
_entity_poly.pdbx_strand_id
1 'polypeptide(L)'
;MAFDQTTRGRLQKLVNSCRSLLSDEFSIQLQQTYGLDPKTGEITPMDRLTHLDDRQRHTAEVLRQTLAHYLGEDQDDIDHRIAVLDRMVREQAFTVLNRLAALLMMEARGQLIESVS
;
A
#
# COMPACT_ATOMS: atom_id res chain seq x y z
N MET A 1 -3.15 -11.82 -28.08
CA MET A 1 -1.84 -11.33 -28.52
C MET A 1 -0.77 -11.77 -27.53
N ALA A 2 0.23 -12.44 -27.98
CA ALA A 2 1.33 -12.86 -27.11
C ALA A 2 2.43 -11.80 -27.12
N PHE A 3 2.85 -11.36 -25.95
CA PHE A 3 4.03 -10.51 -25.83
C PHE A 3 5.28 -11.36 -26.00
N ASP A 4 6.32 -10.81 -26.65
CA ASP A 4 7.62 -11.44 -26.67
C ASP A 4 8.30 -11.38 -25.30
N GLN A 5 9.39 -12.11 -25.12
CA GLN A 5 10.09 -12.15 -23.85
C GLN A 5 10.68 -10.80 -23.43
N THR A 6 11.11 -9.98 -24.40
CA THR A 6 11.65 -8.65 -24.14
C THR A 6 10.57 -7.73 -23.57
N THR A 7 9.37 -7.74 -24.17
CA THR A 7 8.23 -6.95 -23.70
C THR A 7 7.79 -7.41 -22.32
N ARG A 8 7.72 -8.71 -22.09
CA ARG A 8 7.40 -9.27 -20.77
C ARG A 8 8.40 -8.85 -19.70
N GLY A 9 9.69 -8.86 -20.03
CA GLY A 9 10.75 -8.42 -19.13
C GLY A 9 10.61 -6.95 -18.76
N ARG A 10 10.30 -6.10 -19.73
CA ARG A 10 10.07 -4.66 -19.50
C ARG A 10 8.85 -4.41 -18.62
N LEU A 11 7.76 -5.11 -18.89
CA LEU A 11 6.54 -5.02 -18.07
C LEU A 11 6.81 -5.48 -16.65
N GLN A 12 7.55 -6.57 -16.47
CA GLN A 12 7.91 -7.08 -15.14
C GLN A 12 8.73 -6.06 -14.36
N LYS A 13 9.72 -5.43 -15.00
CA LYS A 13 10.53 -4.38 -14.38
C LYS A 13 9.68 -3.17 -14.01
N LEU A 14 8.75 -2.76 -14.88
CA LEU A 14 7.86 -1.64 -14.60
C LEU A 14 6.97 -1.93 -13.40
N VAL A 15 6.36 -3.10 -13.35
CA VAL A 15 5.51 -3.50 -12.23
C VAL A 15 6.30 -3.51 -10.93
N ASN A 16 7.51 -4.08 -10.95
CA ASN A 16 8.38 -4.12 -9.77
C ASN A 16 8.79 -2.72 -9.31
N SER A 17 9.10 -1.82 -10.25
CA SER A 17 9.44 -0.43 -9.94
C SER A 17 8.26 0.31 -9.32
N CYS A 18 7.06 0.15 -9.87
CA CYS A 18 5.84 0.76 -9.32
C CYS A 18 5.54 0.23 -7.93
N ARG A 19 5.69 -1.07 -7.70
CA ARG A 19 5.48 -1.68 -6.38
C ARG A 19 6.44 -1.09 -5.36
N SER A 20 7.71 -0.95 -5.73
CA SER A 20 8.74 -0.40 -4.85
C SER A 20 8.43 1.06 -4.49
N LEU A 21 8.07 1.88 -5.47
CA LEU A 21 7.70 3.29 -5.24
C LEU A 21 6.48 3.41 -4.33
N LEU A 22 5.44 2.61 -4.56
CA LEU A 22 4.24 2.63 -3.74
C LEU A 22 4.53 2.17 -2.31
N SER A 23 5.34 1.13 -2.15
CA SER A 23 5.72 0.64 -0.82
C SER A 23 6.50 1.69 -0.04
N ASP A 24 7.44 2.39 -0.69
CA ASP A 24 8.19 3.47 -0.06
C ASP A 24 7.26 4.62 0.34
N GLU A 25 6.35 5.03 -0.53
CA GLU A 25 5.41 6.11 -0.26
C GLU A 25 4.46 5.76 0.88
N PHE A 26 3.90 4.54 0.90
CA PHE A 26 3.03 4.11 1.98
C PHE A 26 3.76 4.00 3.30
N SER A 27 5.03 3.57 3.29
CA SER A 27 5.86 3.54 4.50
C SER A 27 6.05 4.96 5.08
N ILE A 28 6.32 5.93 4.20
CA ILE A 28 6.48 7.33 4.59
C ILE A 28 5.16 7.87 5.16
N GLN A 29 4.04 7.61 4.51
CA GLN A 29 2.73 8.05 5.01
C GLN A 29 2.38 7.44 6.37
N LEU A 30 2.62 6.14 6.54
CA LEU A 30 2.37 5.48 7.82
C LEU A 30 3.18 6.13 8.93
N GLN A 31 4.45 6.41 8.68
CA GLN A 31 5.33 7.02 9.68
C GLN A 31 4.97 8.48 9.95
N GLN A 32 4.91 9.30 8.92
CA GLN A 32 4.79 10.75 9.07
C GLN A 32 3.36 11.20 9.39
N THR A 33 2.38 10.60 8.74
CA THR A 33 0.99 11.00 8.90
C THR A 33 0.33 10.26 10.06
N TYR A 34 0.52 8.95 10.13
CA TYR A 34 -0.24 8.09 11.05
C TYR A 34 0.55 7.60 12.25
N GLY A 35 1.84 7.92 12.33
CA GLY A 35 2.67 7.58 13.49
C GLY A 35 2.97 6.10 13.65
N LEU A 36 2.93 5.34 12.56
CA LEU A 36 3.26 3.92 12.55
C LEU A 36 4.52 3.72 11.71
N ASP A 37 5.65 3.42 12.36
CA ASP A 37 6.94 3.28 11.68
C ASP A 37 7.21 1.82 11.34
N PRO A 38 7.17 1.43 10.02
CA PRO A 38 7.43 0.06 9.63
C PRO A 38 8.88 -0.39 9.82
N LYS A 39 9.81 0.56 9.98
CA LYS A 39 11.23 0.23 10.15
C LYS A 39 11.61 -0.03 11.59
N THR A 40 11.02 0.72 12.52
CA THR A 40 11.36 0.63 13.94
C THR A 40 10.28 -0.06 14.77
N GLY A 41 9.07 -0.21 14.23
CA GLY A 41 7.93 -0.74 14.97
C GLY A 41 7.32 0.23 15.96
N GLU A 42 7.73 1.50 15.93
CA GLU A 42 7.25 2.51 16.86
C GLU A 42 5.83 2.92 16.52
N ILE A 43 4.98 3.04 17.56
CA ILE A 43 3.59 3.47 17.44
C ILE A 43 3.44 4.77 18.24
N THR A 44 3.21 5.89 17.54
CA THR A 44 2.97 7.17 18.19
C THR A 44 1.55 7.18 18.77
N PRO A 45 1.36 7.59 20.04
CA PRO A 45 0.01 7.71 20.61
C PRO A 45 -0.87 8.68 19.82
N MET A 46 -2.16 8.38 19.73
CA MET A 46 -3.12 9.18 18.96
C MET A 46 -3.19 10.64 19.41
N ASP A 47 -3.02 10.91 20.70
CA ASP A 47 -3.07 12.26 21.25
C ASP A 47 -1.89 13.13 20.80
N ARG A 48 -0.80 12.54 20.31
CA ARG A 48 0.33 13.27 19.74
C ARG A 48 0.16 13.56 18.25
N LEU A 49 -0.80 12.94 17.59
CA LEU A 49 -1.10 13.16 16.17
C LEU A 49 -2.07 14.34 16.03
N THR A 50 -1.59 15.56 16.26
CA THR A 50 -2.43 16.77 16.27
C THR A 50 -2.68 17.34 14.89
N HIS A 51 -1.95 16.89 13.89
CA HIS A 51 -2.05 17.38 12.51
C HIS A 51 -3.14 16.71 11.69
N LEU A 52 -3.81 15.69 12.25
CA LEU A 52 -4.82 14.92 11.51
C LEU A 52 -6.15 15.66 11.47
N ASP A 53 -6.78 15.69 10.29
CA ASP A 53 -8.19 16.08 10.18
C ASP A 53 -9.08 14.89 10.61
N ASP A 54 -10.42 15.11 10.60
CA ASP A 54 -11.36 14.08 11.07
C ASP A 54 -11.28 12.80 10.24
N ARG A 55 -11.11 12.92 8.93
CA ARG A 55 -11.01 11.79 8.02
C ARG A 55 -9.72 11.02 8.26
N GLN A 56 -8.61 11.72 8.41
CA GLN A 56 -7.31 11.10 8.69
C GLN A 56 -7.30 10.44 10.06
N ARG A 57 -7.96 11.05 11.05
CA ARG A 57 -8.09 10.47 12.38
C ARG A 57 -8.85 9.14 12.34
N HIS A 58 -9.94 9.10 11.58
CA HIS A 58 -10.68 7.85 11.39
C HIS A 58 -9.82 6.78 10.72
N THR A 59 -9.08 7.16 9.67
CA THR A 59 -8.14 6.26 9.01
C THR A 59 -7.07 5.73 9.98
N ALA A 60 -6.52 6.61 10.82
CA ALA A 60 -5.53 6.22 11.82
C ALA A 60 -6.10 5.20 12.81
N GLU A 61 -7.34 5.39 13.24
CA GLU A 61 -8.01 4.45 14.14
C GLU A 61 -8.19 3.08 13.48
N VAL A 62 -8.64 3.06 12.22
CA VAL A 62 -8.81 1.81 11.45
C VAL A 62 -7.47 1.10 11.27
N LEU A 63 -6.41 1.83 10.95
CA LEU A 63 -5.07 1.25 10.79
C LEU A 63 -4.59 0.60 12.09
N ARG A 64 -4.82 1.26 13.23
CA ARG A 64 -4.42 0.73 14.54
C ARG A 64 -5.23 -0.49 14.94
N GLN A 65 -6.52 -0.51 14.63
CA GLN A 65 -7.37 -1.69 14.85
C GLN A 65 -6.91 -2.86 14.00
N THR A 66 -6.58 -2.61 12.73
CA THR A 66 -6.06 -3.62 11.81
C THR A 66 -4.73 -4.17 12.31
N LEU A 67 -3.83 -3.29 12.73
CA LEU A 67 -2.54 -3.68 13.30
C LEU A 67 -2.73 -4.56 14.54
N ALA A 68 -3.59 -4.16 15.46
CA ALA A 68 -3.88 -4.92 16.67
C ALA A 68 -4.46 -6.30 16.35
N HIS A 69 -5.32 -6.38 15.34
CA HIS A 69 -5.89 -7.64 14.91
C HIS A 69 -4.82 -8.61 14.38
N TYR A 70 -3.90 -8.13 13.57
CA TYR A 70 -2.81 -8.95 13.02
C TYR A 70 -1.77 -9.32 14.08
N LEU A 71 -1.54 -8.46 15.08
CA LEU A 71 -0.58 -8.73 16.14
C LEU A 71 -1.10 -9.80 17.12
N GLY A 72 -2.42 -9.85 17.33
CA GLY A 72 -3.02 -10.78 18.29
C GLY A 72 -2.55 -10.50 19.70
N GLU A 73 -2.01 -11.52 20.39
CA GLU A 73 -1.56 -11.41 21.76
C GLU A 73 -0.15 -10.82 21.91
N ASP A 74 0.67 -10.89 20.84
CA ASP A 74 2.07 -10.46 20.87
C ASP A 74 2.24 -8.99 20.45
N GLN A 75 1.51 -8.08 21.10
CA GLN A 75 1.52 -6.66 20.70
C GLN A 75 2.81 -5.94 21.10
N ASP A 76 3.56 -6.44 22.06
CA ASP A 76 4.77 -5.80 22.56
C ASP A 76 6.05 -6.28 21.85
N ASP A 77 5.97 -7.30 21.02
CA ASP A 77 7.11 -7.77 20.24
C ASP A 77 7.39 -6.84 19.07
N ILE A 78 8.51 -6.10 19.15
CA ILE A 78 8.90 -5.12 18.15
C ILE A 78 9.14 -5.78 16.78
N ASP A 79 9.82 -6.92 16.75
CA ASP A 79 10.10 -7.61 15.49
C ASP A 79 8.80 -8.06 14.81
N HIS A 80 7.85 -8.53 15.60
CA HIS A 80 6.53 -8.90 15.08
C HIS A 80 5.77 -7.69 14.57
N ARG A 81 5.83 -6.55 15.25
CA ARG A 81 5.22 -5.30 14.79
C ARG A 81 5.80 -4.84 13.47
N ILE A 82 7.12 -4.87 13.34
CA ILE A 82 7.81 -4.49 12.09
C ILE A 82 7.33 -5.39 10.95
N ALA A 83 7.28 -6.69 11.16
CA ALA A 83 6.83 -7.65 10.16
C ALA A 83 5.38 -7.39 9.72
N VAL A 84 4.49 -7.12 10.67
CA VAL A 84 3.08 -6.84 10.37
C VAL A 84 2.91 -5.51 9.65
N LEU A 85 3.60 -4.45 10.08
CA LEU A 85 3.55 -3.16 9.41
C LEU A 85 4.07 -3.25 7.99
N ASP A 86 5.17 -3.98 7.77
CA ASP A 86 5.71 -4.23 6.43
C ASP A 86 4.70 -4.98 5.55
N ARG A 87 4.03 -5.96 6.11
CA ARG A 87 2.97 -6.69 5.42
C ARG A 87 1.81 -5.77 5.02
N MET A 88 1.37 -4.88 5.91
CA MET A 88 0.31 -3.92 5.63
C MET A 88 0.69 -2.99 4.46
N VAL A 89 1.94 -2.53 4.42
CA VAL A 89 2.47 -1.71 3.33
C VAL A 89 2.42 -2.48 2.01
N ARG A 90 2.91 -3.71 2.00
CA ARG A 90 2.94 -4.55 0.79
C ARG A 90 1.54 -4.87 0.28
N GLU A 91 0.62 -5.20 1.17
CA GLU A 91 -0.77 -5.48 0.79
C GLU A 91 -1.44 -4.25 0.18
N GLN A 92 -1.19 -3.07 0.74
CA GLN A 92 -1.75 -1.83 0.20
C GLN A 92 -1.16 -1.50 -1.17
N ALA A 93 0.15 -1.65 -1.35
CA ALA A 93 0.80 -1.46 -2.63
C ALA A 93 0.24 -2.40 -3.70
N PHE A 94 0.05 -3.66 -3.35
CA PHE A 94 -0.54 -4.67 -4.23
C PHE A 94 -1.97 -4.30 -4.62
N THR A 95 -2.78 -3.86 -3.66
CA THR A 95 -4.16 -3.43 -3.90
C THR A 95 -4.23 -2.26 -4.88
N VAL A 96 -3.38 -1.24 -4.69
CA VAL A 96 -3.34 -0.08 -5.58
C VAL A 96 -2.89 -0.47 -6.99
N LEU A 97 -1.86 -1.32 -7.10
CA LEU A 97 -1.40 -1.80 -8.40
C LEU A 97 -2.49 -2.56 -9.15
N ASN A 98 -3.24 -3.42 -8.46
CA ASN A 98 -4.35 -4.15 -9.07
C ASN A 98 -5.46 -3.22 -9.55
N ARG A 99 -5.79 -2.18 -8.79
CA ARG A 99 -6.79 -1.18 -9.20
C ARG A 99 -6.33 -0.40 -10.41
N LEU A 100 -5.06 0.01 -10.46
CA LEU A 100 -4.49 0.70 -11.60
C LEU A 100 -4.51 -0.18 -12.86
N ALA A 101 -4.12 -1.44 -12.72
CA ALA A 101 -4.14 -2.40 -13.82
C ALA A 101 -5.56 -2.57 -14.37
N ALA A 102 -6.55 -2.71 -13.49
CA ALA A 102 -7.96 -2.85 -13.88
C ALA A 102 -8.45 -1.62 -14.63
N LEU A 103 -8.11 -0.41 -14.16
CA LEU A 103 -8.49 0.84 -14.82
C LEU A 103 -7.87 0.96 -16.21
N LEU A 104 -6.58 0.60 -16.35
CA LEU A 104 -5.90 0.61 -17.64
C LEU A 104 -6.52 -0.38 -18.62
N MET A 105 -6.89 -1.56 -18.15
CA MET A 105 -7.59 -2.55 -18.98
C MET A 105 -8.96 -2.06 -19.44
N MET A 106 -9.72 -1.42 -18.56
CA MET A 106 -11.02 -0.84 -18.91
C MET A 106 -10.88 0.27 -19.95
N GLU A 107 -9.88 1.13 -19.79
CA GLU A 107 -9.58 2.20 -20.74
C GLU A 107 -9.21 1.62 -22.10
N ALA A 108 -8.34 0.62 -22.13
CA ALA A 108 -7.94 -0.05 -23.38
C ALA A 108 -9.13 -0.69 -24.08
N ARG A 109 -10.05 -1.31 -23.36
CA ARG A 109 -11.29 -1.87 -23.93
C ARG A 109 -12.17 -0.78 -24.49
N GLY A 110 -12.32 0.35 -23.81
CA GLY A 110 -13.08 1.50 -24.28
C GLY A 110 -12.52 2.05 -25.60
N GLN A 111 -11.23 2.20 -25.69
CA GLN A 111 -10.55 2.66 -26.91
C GLN A 111 -10.73 1.68 -28.06
N LEU A 112 -10.68 0.38 -27.79
CA LEU A 112 -10.90 -0.66 -28.81
C LEU A 112 -12.31 -0.59 -29.36
N ILE A 113 -13.30 -0.42 -28.51
CA ILE A 113 -14.71 -0.30 -28.92
C ILE A 113 -14.92 0.93 -29.79
N GLU A 114 -14.35 2.06 -29.42
CA GLU A 114 -14.40 3.30 -30.18
C GLU A 114 -13.73 3.14 -31.56
N SER A 115 -12.63 2.39 -31.65
CA SER A 115 -11.91 2.15 -32.90
C SER A 115 -12.71 1.30 -33.88
N VAL A 116 -13.58 0.42 -33.37
CA VAL A 116 -14.37 -0.51 -34.17
C VAL A 116 -15.67 0.15 -34.66
N SER A 117 -16.16 1.13 -33.95
CA SER A 117 -17.42 1.81 -34.32
C SER A 117 -17.30 2.79 -35.53
#